data_8ecd11fc6b0910d2fc5d95105ecd729a
#
_entry.id   8ecd11fc6b0910d2fc5d95105ecd729a
#
_cell.length_a   1.000
_cell.length_b   1.000
_cell.length_c   1.000
_cell.angle_alpha   90.00
_cell.angle_beta   90.00
_cell.angle_gamma   90.00
#
_symmetry.space_group_name_H-M   'P 1'
#
loop_
_entity.id
_entity.type
_entity.pdbx_description
1 polymer ?
#
loop_
_entity_poly.entity_id
_entity_poly.type
_entity_poly.pdbx_seq_one_letter_code
_entity_poly.pdbx_strand_id
1 'polypeptide(L)'
;KAVRWLLRKVRPLPTIEKYNTFHHLTPLFGPHVRSLPHFYENQVTINNTISPISKVHDGVLMNNLEFNNLKALLPFYLRKYNAYSIYRMSVDGSSINSFLKKCRNEKLCILTIKTKSKTIGAVTTTPLSLSYHGTFKGSDTYVFDLTNNIVYRKSMKNDYCISVQNDSITIGLGDSGSAIYIDQYFTRCFSSPCETFNSPPLLSPNSKENILDIEVFRLGV
;
A
#
# COMPACT_ATOMS: atom_id res chain seq x y z
N LYS A 1 -44.43 -13.89 27.46
CA LYS A 1 -43.81 -12.55 27.25
C LYS A 1 -42.88 -12.65 26.07
N ALA A 2 -43.35 -12.20 24.90
CA ALA A 2 -42.65 -12.30 23.62
C ALA A 2 -41.66 -11.12 23.48
N VAL A 3 -40.38 -11.43 23.16
CA VAL A 3 -39.40 -10.46 22.77
C VAL A 3 -39.41 -10.37 21.24
N ARG A 4 -39.94 -9.28 20.71
CA ARG A 4 -39.91 -8.96 19.27
C ARG A 4 -38.48 -8.51 18.91
N TRP A 5 -37.78 -9.29 18.12
CA TRP A 5 -36.58 -8.85 17.43
C TRP A 5 -36.94 -8.01 16.21
N LEU A 6 -36.49 -6.76 16.21
CA LEU A 6 -36.55 -5.85 15.07
C LEU A 6 -35.52 -6.29 14.03
N LEU A 7 -35.96 -6.96 12.99
CA LEU A 7 -35.21 -7.13 11.75
C LEU A 7 -35.02 -5.77 11.08
N ARG A 8 -33.83 -5.18 11.17
CA ARG A 8 -33.44 -4.07 10.33
C ARG A 8 -33.28 -4.59 8.90
N LYS A 9 -34.13 -4.09 8.00
CA LYS A 9 -34.03 -4.31 6.56
C LYS A 9 -32.67 -3.82 6.07
N VAL A 10 -31.80 -4.73 5.69
CA VAL A 10 -30.62 -4.45 4.89
C VAL A 10 -31.12 -4.07 3.49
N ARG A 11 -30.85 -2.87 3.04
CA ARG A 11 -31.12 -2.46 1.65
C ARG A 11 -30.16 -3.22 0.74
N PRO A 12 -30.65 -3.85 -0.34
CA PRO A 12 -29.77 -4.46 -1.32
C PRO A 12 -28.96 -3.38 -2.05
N LEU A 13 -27.67 -3.66 -2.25
CA LEU A 13 -26.79 -2.84 -3.09
C LEU A 13 -27.36 -2.77 -4.53
N PRO A 14 -27.27 -1.64 -5.21
CA PRO A 14 -27.72 -1.51 -6.59
C PRO A 14 -26.89 -2.38 -7.50
N THR A 15 -27.56 -3.24 -8.27
CA THR A 15 -27.00 -4.07 -9.33
C THR A 15 -26.43 -3.17 -10.43
N ILE A 16 -25.18 -3.45 -10.81
CA ILE A 16 -24.52 -2.83 -11.97
C ILE A 16 -25.11 -3.42 -13.26
N GLU A 17 -26.24 -2.87 -13.66
CA GLU A 17 -26.72 -2.99 -15.04
C GLU A 17 -27.39 -1.67 -15.41
N LYS A 18 -26.63 -0.83 -16.13
CA LYS A 18 -27.11 0.21 -17.07
C LYS A 18 -26.05 1.28 -17.29
N TYR A 19 -25.08 1.02 -18.15
CA TYR A 19 -24.42 2.05 -18.94
C TYR A 19 -23.83 1.40 -20.22
N ASN A 20 -24.71 0.99 -21.12
CA ASN A 20 -24.38 0.82 -22.52
C ASN A 20 -25.49 1.47 -23.35
N THR A 21 -25.35 2.75 -23.60
CA THR A 21 -25.94 3.42 -24.76
C THR A 21 -25.16 4.69 -25.05
N PHE A 22 -24.21 4.58 -25.98
CA PHE A 22 -23.64 5.73 -26.65
C PHE A 22 -24.70 6.30 -27.61
N HIS A 23 -25.24 7.46 -27.29
CA HIS A 23 -25.88 8.30 -28.29
C HIS A 23 -24.96 9.49 -28.59
N HIS A 24 -24.62 9.60 -29.86
CA HIS A 24 -23.98 10.74 -30.49
C HIS A 24 -24.72 12.03 -30.15
N LEU A 25 -24.07 12.98 -29.48
CA LEU A 25 -24.41 14.39 -29.50
C LEU A 25 -23.14 15.19 -29.77
N THR A 26 -23.12 15.85 -30.91
CA THR A 26 -22.11 16.81 -31.36
C THR A 26 -21.94 18.00 -30.40
N PRO A 27 -20.74 18.58 -30.31
CA PRO A 27 -20.42 19.57 -29.26
C PRO A 27 -20.80 20.98 -29.72
N LEU A 28 -21.63 21.62 -28.96
CA LEU A 28 -21.71 23.09 -28.92
C LEU A 28 -21.24 23.48 -27.52
N PHE A 29 -19.96 23.89 -27.41
CA PHE A 29 -19.43 24.87 -26.47
C PHE A 29 -17.89 24.80 -26.50
N GLY A 30 -17.25 26.01 -26.57
CA GLY A 30 -15.85 26.24 -26.75
C GLY A 30 -14.92 25.72 -25.64
N PRO A 31 -13.59 25.98 -25.75
CA PRO A 31 -12.57 25.23 -25.06
C PRO A 31 -12.41 25.67 -23.59
N HIS A 32 -13.23 25.15 -22.71
CA HIS A 32 -12.85 25.02 -21.31
C HIS A 32 -12.17 23.66 -21.17
N VAL A 33 -10.88 23.66 -21.28
CA VAL A 33 -10.02 22.56 -20.80
C VAL A 33 -10.27 22.44 -19.30
N ARG A 34 -11.23 21.61 -18.90
CA ARG A 34 -11.31 21.13 -17.53
C ARG A 34 -10.10 20.23 -17.35
N SER A 35 -9.13 20.72 -16.59
CA SER A 35 -7.99 19.96 -16.10
C SER A 35 -8.49 18.60 -15.61
N LEU A 36 -7.93 17.52 -16.17
CA LEU A 36 -8.08 16.18 -15.63
C LEU A 36 -7.76 16.22 -14.14
N PRO A 37 -8.48 15.50 -13.28
CA PRO A 37 -8.17 15.49 -11.85
C PRO A 37 -6.71 15.07 -11.67
N HIS A 38 -5.95 15.86 -10.93
CA HIS A 38 -4.52 15.68 -10.64
C HIS A 38 -4.25 14.40 -9.82
N PHE A 39 -4.43 13.23 -10.44
CA PHE A 39 -4.07 11.95 -9.82
C PHE A 39 -2.56 11.75 -9.70
N TYR A 40 -1.75 12.63 -10.32
CA TYR A 40 -0.30 12.43 -10.45
C TYR A 40 0.57 13.40 -9.63
N GLU A 41 0.00 14.35 -8.90
CA GLU A 41 0.80 15.34 -8.16
C GLU A 41 1.66 14.76 -7.02
N ASN A 42 1.37 13.53 -6.56
CA ASN A 42 2.14 12.87 -5.51
C ASN A 42 3.16 11.85 -6.04
N GLN A 43 3.34 11.77 -7.36
CA GLN A 43 4.29 10.86 -7.98
C GLN A 43 5.67 11.53 -8.06
N VAL A 44 6.69 10.88 -7.50
CA VAL A 44 8.07 11.36 -7.55
C VAL A 44 8.87 10.48 -8.50
N THR A 45 9.37 11.06 -9.58
CA THR A 45 10.32 10.42 -10.50
C THR A 45 11.76 10.82 -10.16
N ILE A 46 12.70 9.94 -10.48
CA ILE A 46 14.12 10.11 -10.13
C ILE A 46 14.73 11.27 -10.93
N ASN A 47 15.18 12.32 -10.24
CA ASN A 47 16.21 13.21 -10.74
C ASN A 47 17.55 12.74 -10.14
N ASN A 48 18.56 12.51 -10.98
CA ASN A 48 19.88 11.93 -10.68
C ASN A 48 20.66 12.73 -9.61
N THR A 49 20.28 12.67 -8.35
CA THR A 49 21.11 13.12 -7.23
C THR A 49 21.84 11.92 -6.66
N ILE A 50 23.17 11.93 -6.71
CA ILE A 50 24.03 10.89 -6.12
C ILE A 50 23.80 10.87 -4.63
N SER A 51 22.95 9.96 -4.16
CA SER A 51 22.80 9.64 -2.74
C SER A 51 23.91 8.67 -2.32
N PRO A 52 24.38 8.71 -1.05
CA PRO A 52 25.34 7.73 -0.57
C PRO A 52 24.83 6.32 -0.80
N ILE A 53 25.70 5.46 -1.32
CA ILE A 53 25.37 4.05 -1.59
C ILE A 53 25.03 3.37 -0.28
N SER A 54 23.79 2.94 -0.15
CA SER A 54 23.32 2.18 1.01
C SER A 54 23.17 0.71 0.66
N LYS A 55 23.26 -0.14 1.69
CA LYS A 55 23.27 -1.59 1.50
C LYS A 55 21.98 -2.22 2.00
N VAL A 56 21.57 -3.28 1.34
CA VAL A 56 20.59 -4.25 1.83
C VAL A 56 21.37 -5.43 2.41
N HIS A 57 21.07 -5.77 3.66
CA HIS A 57 21.68 -6.89 4.37
C HIS A 57 20.67 -8.04 4.43
N ASP A 58 21.09 -9.21 3.95
CA ASP A 58 20.30 -10.46 3.93
C ASP A 58 18.97 -10.39 3.17
N GLY A 59 18.80 -9.37 2.32
CA GLY A 59 17.59 -9.18 1.51
C GLY A 59 17.52 -10.09 0.29
N VAL A 60 16.32 -10.55 -0.04
CA VAL A 60 16.03 -11.37 -1.23
C VAL A 60 15.05 -10.71 -2.17
N LEU A 61 14.00 -10.05 -1.63
CA LEU A 61 12.97 -9.42 -2.46
C LEU A 61 13.34 -8.02 -2.96
N MET A 62 14.40 -7.44 -2.42
CA MET A 62 14.92 -6.14 -2.82
C MET A 62 16.43 -6.17 -2.79
N ASN A 63 17.06 -5.93 -3.93
CA ASN A 63 18.51 -5.83 -4.05
C ASN A 63 19.02 -4.40 -3.77
N ASN A 64 20.35 -4.22 -3.76
CA ASN A 64 20.96 -2.93 -3.46
C ASN A 64 20.58 -1.83 -4.46
N LEU A 65 20.43 -2.14 -5.75
CA LEU A 65 20.06 -1.19 -6.79
C LEU A 65 18.60 -0.72 -6.58
N GLU A 66 17.70 -1.67 -6.40
CA GLU A 66 16.28 -1.39 -6.13
C GLU A 66 16.10 -0.56 -4.87
N PHE A 67 16.85 -0.88 -3.80
CA PHE A 67 16.83 -0.11 -2.56
C PHE A 67 17.33 1.31 -2.76
N ASN A 68 18.44 1.51 -3.48
CA ASN A 68 18.96 2.84 -3.73
C ASN A 68 18.00 3.66 -4.64
N ASN A 69 17.35 3.03 -5.61
CA ASN A 69 16.31 3.66 -6.42
C ASN A 69 15.12 4.08 -5.55
N LEU A 70 14.61 3.18 -4.70
CA LEU A 70 13.54 3.50 -3.76
C LEU A 70 13.93 4.67 -2.85
N LYS A 71 15.13 4.65 -2.27
CA LYS A 71 15.63 5.72 -1.39
C LYS A 71 15.71 7.07 -2.08
N ALA A 72 16.09 7.12 -3.36
CA ALA A 72 16.14 8.37 -4.12
C ALA A 72 14.77 9.06 -4.22
N LEU A 73 13.69 8.29 -4.15
CA LEU A 73 12.31 8.77 -4.19
C LEU A 73 11.75 9.14 -2.80
N LEU A 74 12.41 8.69 -1.73
CA LEU A 74 12.00 8.98 -0.36
C LEU A 74 12.54 10.34 0.12
N PRO A 75 11.98 10.93 1.20
CA PRO A 75 12.51 12.12 1.83
C PRO A 75 13.97 11.98 2.25
N PHE A 76 14.69 13.10 2.21
CA PHE A 76 16.14 13.12 2.49
C PHE A 76 16.52 12.48 3.82
N TYR A 77 15.72 12.68 4.88
CA TYR A 77 16.02 12.13 6.22
C TYR A 77 15.97 10.59 6.27
N LEU A 78 15.29 9.93 5.32
CA LEU A 78 15.26 8.46 5.20
C LEU A 78 16.43 7.90 4.39
N ARG A 79 17.13 8.73 3.61
CA ARG A 79 18.16 8.25 2.67
C ARG A 79 19.47 7.80 3.31
N LYS A 80 19.71 8.14 4.58
CA LYS A 80 20.92 7.78 5.32
C LYS A 80 20.96 6.33 5.81
N TYR A 81 19.83 5.63 5.84
CA TYR A 81 19.72 4.31 6.43
C TYR A 81 20.11 3.19 5.48
N ASN A 82 20.59 2.08 6.04
CA ASN A 82 20.69 0.77 5.41
C ASN A 82 19.43 -0.04 5.70
N ALA A 83 19.17 -1.09 4.92
CA ALA A 83 18.05 -2.00 5.11
C ALA A 83 18.57 -3.36 5.62
N TYR A 84 17.96 -3.87 6.69
CA TYR A 84 18.29 -5.15 7.32
C TYR A 84 17.05 -6.03 7.28
N SER A 85 17.12 -7.19 6.62
CA SER A 85 16.02 -8.15 6.58
C SER A 85 15.76 -8.70 8.00
N ILE A 86 14.53 -8.56 8.50
CA ILE A 86 14.12 -8.99 9.84
C ILE A 86 13.02 -10.04 9.83
N TYR A 87 12.28 -10.11 8.74
CA TYR A 87 11.23 -11.11 8.52
C TYR A 87 11.17 -11.47 7.04
N ARG A 88 11.01 -12.76 6.76
CA ARG A 88 10.69 -13.28 5.45
C ARG A 88 9.67 -14.41 5.57
N MET A 89 8.55 -14.28 4.85
CA MET A 89 7.45 -15.22 4.91
C MET A 89 7.87 -16.67 4.63
N SER A 90 8.69 -16.88 3.62
CA SER A 90 9.20 -18.22 3.23
C SER A 90 10.12 -18.87 4.27
N VAL A 91 10.66 -18.11 5.21
CA VAL A 91 11.59 -18.59 6.26
C VAL A 91 10.91 -18.59 7.63
N ASP A 92 10.21 -17.50 7.97
CA ASP A 92 9.68 -17.24 9.32
C ASP A 92 8.22 -17.69 9.48
N GLY A 93 7.57 -18.11 8.37
CA GLY A 93 6.20 -18.59 8.33
C GLY A 93 5.17 -17.55 7.89
N SER A 94 4.07 -18.02 7.27
CA SER A 94 3.03 -17.23 6.61
C SER A 94 1.84 -16.95 7.55
N SER A 95 2.05 -16.18 8.62
CA SER A 95 0.98 -15.79 9.53
C SER A 95 1.21 -14.42 10.16
N ILE A 96 0.13 -13.74 10.52
CA ILE A 96 0.20 -12.47 11.27
C ILE A 96 1.00 -12.64 12.57
N ASN A 97 0.90 -13.79 13.25
CA ASN A 97 1.62 -14.03 14.49
C ASN A 97 3.13 -14.12 14.28
N SER A 98 3.60 -14.85 13.25
CA SER A 98 5.02 -14.93 12.93
C SER A 98 5.57 -13.58 12.50
N PHE A 99 4.82 -12.84 11.70
CA PHE A 99 5.12 -11.46 11.30
C PHE A 99 5.26 -10.53 12.52
N LEU A 100 4.26 -10.48 13.40
CA LEU A 100 4.27 -9.62 14.57
C LEU A 100 5.40 -9.97 15.55
N LYS A 101 5.74 -11.25 15.68
CA LYS A 101 6.86 -11.68 16.53
C LYS A 101 8.17 -10.99 16.17
N LYS A 102 8.38 -10.73 14.87
CA LYS A 102 9.60 -10.12 14.33
C LYS A 102 9.50 -8.59 14.16
N CYS A 103 8.32 -8.09 13.78
CA CYS A 103 8.19 -6.73 13.25
C CYS A 103 7.57 -5.72 14.24
N ARG A 104 6.82 -6.16 15.29
CA ARG A 104 5.99 -5.30 16.12
C ARG A 104 6.70 -4.15 16.84
N ASN A 105 8.01 -4.29 17.09
CA ASN A 105 8.80 -3.29 17.84
C ASN A 105 9.60 -2.36 16.93
N GLU A 106 9.64 -2.67 15.63
CA GLU A 106 10.43 -1.90 14.70
C GLU A 106 9.66 -0.68 14.20
N LYS A 107 10.22 0.50 14.41
CA LYS A 107 9.54 1.78 14.12
C LYS A 107 9.69 2.22 12.67
N LEU A 108 10.78 1.87 12.03
CA LEU A 108 11.09 2.31 10.67
C LEU A 108 11.35 1.08 9.80
N CYS A 109 10.36 0.74 8.97
CA CYS A 109 10.37 -0.48 8.18
C CYS A 109 10.05 -0.24 6.71
N ILE A 110 10.57 -1.14 5.87
CA ILE A 110 10.10 -1.37 4.51
C ILE A 110 9.42 -2.74 4.49
N LEU A 111 8.15 -2.76 4.13
CA LEU A 111 7.41 -3.99 3.83
C LEU A 111 7.42 -4.19 2.32
N THR A 112 7.95 -5.30 1.84
CA THR A 112 8.02 -5.66 0.42
C THR A 112 7.20 -6.91 0.18
N ILE A 113 6.35 -6.89 -0.85
CA ILE A 113 5.44 -7.97 -1.23
C ILE A 113 5.74 -8.35 -2.67
N LYS A 114 6.10 -9.61 -2.90
CA LYS A 114 6.31 -10.18 -4.21
C LYS A 114 5.06 -10.93 -4.66
N THR A 115 4.52 -10.54 -5.80
CA THR A 115 3.47 -11.29 -6.51
C THR A 115 4.02 -11.81 -7.83
N LYS A 116 3.18 -12.51 -8.60
CA LYS A 116 3.56 -12.96 -9.93
C LYS A 116 3.80 -11.78 -10.88
N SER A 117 3.01 -10.72 -10.76
CA SER A 117 3.05 -9.58 -11.68
C SER A 117 4.05 -8.51 -11.26
N LYS A 118 4.18 -8.23 -9.95
CA LYS A 118 4.90 -7.08 -9.45
C LYS A 118 5.55 -7.32 -8.08
N THR A 119 6.47 -6.41 -7.74
CA THR A 119 6.95 -6.20 -6.38
C THR A 119 6.47 -4.82 -5.91
N ILE A 120 5.61 -4.83 -4.89
CA ILE A 120 5.03 -3.62 -4.29
C ILE A 120 5.35 -3.57 -2.81
N GLY A 121 5.06 -2.46 -2.16
CA GLY A 121 5.24 -2.39 -0.71
C GLY A 121 4.96 -1.04 -0.09
N ALA A 122 5.41 -0.90 1.15
CA ALA A 122 5.29 0.35 1.90
C ALA A 122 6.53 0.63 2.74
N VAL A 123 6.85 1.91 2.89
CA VAL A 123 7.80 2.43 3.88
C VAL A 123 6.99 3.06 4.99
N THR A 124 7.23 2.69 6.23
CA THR A 124 6.51 3.24 7.38
C THR A 124 7.45 3.65 8.49
N THR A 125 7.16 4.77 9.15
CA THR A 125 7.82 5.21 10.38
C THR A 125 7.05 4.79 11.64
N THR A 126 5.96 4.04 11.47
CA THR A 126 5.09 3.55 12.53
C THR A 126 5.33 2.06 12.76
N PRO A 127 5.40 1.58 14.01
CA PRO A 127 5.55 0.17 14.30
C PRO A 127 4.45 -0.68 13.67
N LEU A 128 4.86 -1.79 13.05
CA LEU A 128 3.97 -2.81 12.48
C LEU A 128 3.38 -3.69 13.61
N SER A 129 2.64 -3.06 14.52
CA SER A 129 2.04 -3.71 15.70
C SER A 129 0.52 -3.76 15.57
N LEU A 130 -0.13 -4.68 16.31
CA LEU A 130 -1.59 -4.78 16.31
C LEU A 130 -2.25 -3.42 16.53
N SER A 131 -3.24 -3.16 15.73
CA SER A 131 -4.08 -1.97 15.80
C SER A 131 -5.25 -2.22 16.74
N TYR A 132 -5.49 -1.32 17.67
CA TYR A 132 -6.61 -1.44 18.58
C TYR A 132 -7.91 -1.19 17.82
N HIS A 133 -8.83 -2.16 17.85
CA HIS A 133 -10.14 -2.10 17.17
C HIS A 133 -10.08 -1.65 15.71
N GLY A 134 -9.09 -2.10 14.95
CA GLY A 134 -8.95 -1.75 13.52
C GLY A 134 -8.55 -0.31 13.23
N THR A 135 -8.08 0.44 14.25
CA THR A 135 -7.62 1.81 14.06
C THR A 135 -6.42 1.88 13.13
N PHE A 136 -6.37 2.90 12.30
CA PHE A 136 -5.21 3.20 11.48
C PHE A 136 -4.21 4.05 12.26
N LYS A 137 -2.92 3.86 11.93
CA LYS A 137 -1.80 4.58 12.55
C LYS A 137 -0.87 5.11 11.46
N GLY A 138 -0.04 6.06 11.86
CA GLY A 138 1.08 6.53 11.07
C GLY A 138 0.82 7.85 10.35
N SER A 139 1.90 8.62 10.24
CA SER A 139 1.92 9.89 9.53
C SER A 139 2.83 9.84 8.31
N ASP A 140 4.06 9.32 8.44
CA ASP A 140 5.05 9.27 7.39
C ASP A 140 5.09 7.85 6.78
N THR A 141 4.07 7.55 5.99
CA THR A 141 3.95 6.28 5.26
C THR A 141 3.97 6.57 3.77
N TYR A 142 4.62 5.71 3.03
CA TYR A 142 4.74 5.76 1.57
C TYR A 142 4.39 4.38 1.03
N VAL A 143 3.67 4.32 -0.07
CA VAL A 143 3.51 3.05 -0.82
C VAL A 143 4.30 3.14 -2.11
N PHE A 144 4.78 2.00 -2.59
CA PHE A 144 5.62 1.95 -3.78
C PHE A 144 5.30 0.76 -4.69
N ASP A 145 5.56 0.97 -5.97
CA ASP A 145 5.68 -0.06 -6.99
C ASP A 145 7.17 -0.14 -7.38
N LEU A 146 7.85 -1.16 -6.85
CA LEU A 146 9.29 -1.33 -7.08
C LEU A 146 9.58 -1.72 -8.53
N THR A 147 8.66 -2.46 -9.15
CA THR A 147 8.79 -2.89 -10.55
C THR A 147 8.84 -1.70 -11.51
N ASN A 148 8.07 -0.65 -11.21
CA ASN A 148 7.98 0.55 -12.04
C ASN A 148 8.78 1.75 -11.49
N ASN A 149 9.46 1.59 -10.35
CA ASN A 149 10.18 2.69 -9.67
C ASN A 149 9.29 3.89 -9.32
N ILE A 150 8.12 3.65 -8.75
CA ILE A 150 7.17 4.70 -8.39
C ILE A 150 6.92 4.68 -6.88
N VAL A 151 6.87 5.87 -6.26
CA VAL A 151 6.51 6.05 -4.85
C VAL A 151 5.36 7.05 -4.74
N TYR A 152 4.35 6.67 -3.97
CA TYR A 152 3.22 7.53 -3.63
C TYR A 152 3.32 7.95 -2.17
N ARG A 153 3.27 9.26 -1.94
CA ARG A 153 3.32 9.85 -0.59
C ARG A 153 1.92 9.94 0.00
N LYS A 154 1.87 9.98 1.32
CA LYS A 154 0.63 10.28 2.03
C LYS A 154 0.05 11.62 1.54
N SER A 155 -1.22 11.63 1.19
CA SER A 155 -1.99 12.82 0.86
C SER A 155 -2.45 13.53 2.15
N MET A 156 -3.06 14.70 1.99
CA MET A 156 -3.68 15.42 3.11
C MET A 156 -5.15 15.04 3.33
N LYS A 157 -5.68 14.05 2.60
CA LYS A 157 -7.11 13.73 2.63
C LYS A 157 -7.54 12.98 3.89
N ASN A 158 -6.68 12.07 4.38
CA ASN A 158 -6.93 11.33 5.62
C ASN A 158 -5.63 10.79 6.24
N ASP A 159 -5.74 10.17 7.43
CA ASP A 159 -4.62 9.60 8.19
C ASP A 159 -4.67 8.07 8.28
N TYR A 160 -5.40 7.40 7.37
CA TYR A 160 -5.57 5.96 7.38
C TYR A 160 -4.36 5.22 6.78
N CYS A 161 -3.17 5.38 7.40
CA CYS A 161 -1.92 4.89 6.83
C CYS A 161 -1.74 3.38 6.96
N ILE A 162 -1.79 2.83 8.18
CA ILE A 162 -1.54 1.41 8.45
C ILE A 162 -2.48 0.89 9.53
N SER A 163 -3.06 -0.29 9.29
CA SER A 163 -3.78 -1.08 10.28
C SER A 163 -3.33 -2.54 10.19
N VAL A 164 -2.87 -3.10 11.31
CA VAL A 164 -2.53 -4.52 11.44
C VAL A 164 -3.53 -5.14 12.38
N GLN A 165 -4.29 -6.12 11.91
CA GLN A 165 -5.31 -6.85 12.66
C GLN A 165 -4.93 -8.33 12.76
N ASN A 166 -5.69 -9.12 13.53
CA ASN A 166 -5.44 -10.56 13.65
C ASN A 166 -5.69 -11.32 12.33
N ASP A 167 -6.45 -10.74 11.42
CA ASP A 167 -6.92 -11.35 10.17
C ASP A 167 -6.38 -10.63 8.91
N SER A 168 -5.73 -9.49 9.05
CA SER A 168 -5.30 -8.72 7.88
C SER A 168 -4.24 -7.65 8.20
N ILE A 169 -3.53 -7.22 7.16
CA ILE A 169 -2.73 -5.98 7.13
C ILE A 169 -3.31 -5.08 6.05
N THR A 170 -3.67 -3.87 6.42
CA THR A 170 -4.22 -2.86 5.50
C THR A 170 -3.32 -1.63 5.50
N ILE A 171 -2.92 -1.18 4.31
CA ILE A 171 -2.11 0.02 4.12
C ILE A 171 -2.87 0.99 3.23
N GLY A 172 -3.16 2.16 3.79
CA GLY A 172 -4.03 3.14 3.18
C GLY A 172 -5.49 2.70 3.15
N LEU A 173 -6.40 3.65 3.23
CA LEU A 173 -7.83 3.42 3.08
C LEU A 173 -8.50 4.66 2.48
N GLY A 174 -9.54 4.43 1.69
CA GLY A 174 -10.41 5.45 1.13
C GLY A 174 -11.74 4.82 0.72
N ASP A 175 -12.62 5.60 0.12
CA ASP A 175 -13.93 5.12 -0.31
C ASP A 175 -13.84 4.02 -1.38
N SER A 176 -12.78 4.05 -2.19
CA SER A 176 -12.52 3.04 -3.24
C SER A 176 -11.79 1.79 -2.72
N GLY A 177 -11.28 1.80 -1.48
CA GLY A 177 -10.56 0.68 -0.87
C GLY A 177 -9.18 1.04 -0.34
N SER A 178 -8.28 0.05 -0.28
CA SER A 178 -6.93 0.19 0.28
C SER A 178 -5.85 0.15 -0.80
N ALA A 179 -4.74 0.87 -0.56
CA ALA A 179 -3.58 0.79 -1.44
C ALA A 179 -2.99 -0.63 -1.46
N ILE A 180 -2.89 -1.25 -0.28
CA ILE A 180 -2.46 -2.64 -0.13
C ILE A 180 -3.32 -3.30 0.96
N TYR A 181 -3.84 -4.48 0.65
CA TYR A 181 -4.47 -5.38 1.61
C TYR A 181 -3.82 -6.76 1.54
N ILE A 182 -3.55 -7.35 2.69
CA ILE A 182 -2.95 -8.68 2.85
C ILE A 182 -3.83 -9.49 3.79
N ASP A 183 -4.17 -10.73 3.41
CA ASP A 183 -4.96 -11.64 4.23
C ASP A 183 -4.13 -12.25 5.40
N GLN A 184 -4.82 -12.88 6.36
CA GLN A 184 -4.22 -13.41 7.58
C GLN A 184 -3.17 -14.52 7.36
N TYR A 185 -3.26 -15.23 6.23
CA TYR A 185 -2.35 -16.33 5.87
C TYR A 185 -1.28 -15.91 4.89
N PHE A 186 -1.25 -14.63 4.51
CA PHE A 186 -0.32 -14.09 3.52
C PHE A 186 -0.38 -14.82 2.17
N THR A 187 -1.58 -15.31 1.83
CA THR A 187 -1.79 -16.02 0.58
C THR A 187 -2.18 -15.09 -0.56
N ARG A 188 -2.90 -14.01 -0.24
CA ARG A 188 -3.44 -13.08 -1.23
C ARG A 188 -3.25 -11.63 -0.81
N CYS A 189 -2.97 -10.80 -1.81
CA CYS A 189 -3.06 -9.36 -1.68
C CYS A 189 -3.93 -8.77 -2.79
N PHE A 190 -4.47 -7.60 -2.52
CA PHE A 190 -5.13 -6.78 -3.53
C PHE A 190 -4.86 -5.30 -3.29
N SER A 191 -5.13 -4.51 -4.31
CA SER A 191 -4.91 -3.08 -4.34
C SER A 191 -6.05 -2.40 -5.06
N SER A 192 -6.49 -1.27 -4.51
CA SER A 192 -7.51 -0.40 -5.09
C SER A 192 -6.97 1.02 -5.21
N PRO A 193 -7.64 1.91 -5.95
CA PRO A 193 -7.37 3.34 -5.84
C PRO A 193 -7.47 3.75 -4.39
N CYS A 194 -6.51 4.53 -3.90
CA CYS A 194 -6.44 4.84 -2.47
C CYS A 194 -6.26 6.33 -2.21
N GLU A 195 -7.19 6.91 -1.48
CA GLU A 195 -7.20 8.32 -1.16
C GLU A 195 -6.09 8.73 -0.20
N THR A 196 -5.70 7.83 0.73
CA THR A 196 -4.59 8.11 1.67
C THR A 196 -3.30 8.47 0.93
N PHE A 197 -3.02 7.83 -0.20
CA PHE A 197 -1.80 8.07 -0.98
C PHE A 197 -2.06 8.75 -2.31
N ASN A 198 -3.31 9.05 -2.62
CA ASN A 198 -3.74 9.51 -3.94
C ASN A 198 -3.14 8.63 -5.06
N SER A 199 -3.15 7.32 -4.84
CA SER A 199 -2.55 6.32 -5.72
C SER A 199 -3.59 5.59 -6.56
N PRO A 200 -3.26 5.20 -7.80
CA PRO A 200 -4.01 4.17 -8.50
C PRO A 200 -3.79 2.81 -7.81
N PRO A 201 -4.47 1.74 -8.25
CA PRO A 201 -4.13 0.39 -7.82
C PRO A 201 -2.67 0.08 -8.12
N LEU A 202 -1.92 -0.44 -7.14
CA LEU A 202 -0.53 -0.84 -7.33
C LEU A 202 -0.41 -2.19 -8.06
N LEU A 203 -1.43 -3.03 -7.92
CA LEU A 203 -1.61 -4.30 -8.66
C LEU A 203 -2.61 -4.12 -9.79
N SER A 204 -2.85 -5.18 -10.55
CA SER A 204 -3.87 -5.17 -11.60
C SER A 204 -5.24 -4.82 -11.02
N PRO A 205 -5.98 -3.90 -11.63
CA PRO A 205 -7.28 -3.47 -11.11
C PRO A 205 -8.23 -4.65 -10.90
N ASN A 206 -8.92 -4.67 -9.75
CA ASN A 206 -9.91 -5.67 -9.37
C ASN A 206 -9.39 -7.12 -9.29
N SER A 207 -8.07 -7.33 -9.32
CA SER A 207 -7.47 -8.65 -9.15
C SER A 207 -7.00 -8.88 -7.71
N LYS A 208 -7.27 -10.11 -7.22
CA LYS A 208 -6.59 -10.63 -6.03
C LYS A 208 -5.40 -11.43 -6.52
N GLU A 209 -4.20 -10.98 -6.21
CA GLU A 209 -2.99 -11.68 -6.60
C GLU A 209 -2.49 -12.60 -5.48
N ASN A 210 -1.94 -13.75 -5.87
CA ASN A 210 -1.27 -14.62 -4.92
C ASN A 210 0.07 -13.99 -4.52
N ILE A 211 0.33 -13.98 -3.22
CA ILE A 211 1.61 -13.57 -2.67
C ILE A 211 2.59 -14.71 -2.87
N LEU A 212 3.75 -14.42 -3.45
CA LEU A 212 4.84 -15.38 -3.60
C LEU A 212 5.75 -15.34 -2.39
N ASP A 213 6.08 -14.14 -1.88
CA ASP A 213 6.81 -13.94 -0.64
C ASP A 213 6.58 -12.53 -0.09
N ILE A 214 6.81 -12.35 1.21
CA ILE A 214 6.82 -11.08 1.92
C ILE A 214 8.14 -10.94 2.65
N GLU A 215 8.76 -9.78 2.53
CA GLU A 215 9.97 -9.47 3.29
C GLU A 215 9.83 -8.11 3.99
N VAL A 216 10.26 -8.03 5.24
CA VAL A 216 10.30 -6.79 6.01
C VAL A 216 11.75 -6.47 6.34
N PHE A 217 12.12 -5.23 6.04
CA PHE A 217 13.40 -4.67 6.39
C PHE A 217 13.21 -3.60 7.47
N ARG A 218 14.00 -3.66 8.53
CA ARG A 218 14.20 -2.48 9.37
C ARG A 218 15.21 -1.55 8.72
N LEU A 219 15.00 -0.26 8.85
CA LEU A 219 15.97 0.74 8.44
C LEU A 219 16.82 1.16 9.65
N GLY A 220 18.13 1.08 9.50
CA GLY A 220 19.11 1.38 10.55
C GLY A 220 20.38 2.01 9.97
N VAL A 221 21.18 2.64 10.84
CA VAL A 221 22.49 3.22 10.52
C VAL A 221 23.54 2.15 10.55
#